data_d63a79f614b130c006799fef7688b0bc
#
_entry.id   d63a79f614b130c006799fef7688b0bc
#
_cell.length_a   1.000
_cell.length_b   1.000
_cell.length_c   1.000
_cell.angle_alpha   90.00
_cell.angle_beta   90.00
_cell.angle_gamma   90.00
#
_symmetry.space_group_name_H-M   'P 1'
#
loop_
_entity.id
_entity.type
_entity.pdbx_description
1 polymer ?
#
loop_
_entity_poly.entity_id
_entity_poly.type
_entity_poly.pdbx_seq_one_letter_code
_entity_poly.pdbx_strand_id
1 'polypeptide(L)'
;FAVKTVAFAAGFSEAEAQRIAEFSQFIDDFNWYTLRAAKDIPSCITSNPALDIVYNKTLHLINPVTTGFSDWFDMATLVTDRSQKFTVAPFHFIPKDKTNVDESDFRTVPADLDDGSYISNMLARLRRDIAEEGTFTQDSLMRMGMLMHTFADTYAHQLFSGYNESCNSVKLNSVFNNITQEDESEKYAFWVNEWILKIEKILKTKLPAIGHMVIAHVPDLTHISFEMEYQDRSGAKRVHARSNTSTFAVVCQKLYRYMRMVLGEEVPARADWDDLAVRLSAGFLFDAAEVLEKGEKEAVPALIRHWSVVFPEYSYSYDSEAIKKRFVQSASAADSEELIAVVDGREANGLIYRFTDEFYKFNLFADQHLIELYGPSPR
;
A
#
# COMPACT_ATOMS: atom_id res chain seq x y z
N PHE A 1 8.93 -6.88 -4.97
CA PHE A 1 10.18 -7.63 -5.15
C PHE A 1 10.80 -7.98 -3.81
N ALA A 2 11.17 -7.01 -2.97
CA ALA A 2 11.77 -7.25 -1.65
C ALA A 2 10.90 -8.18 -0.77
N VAL A 3 9.58 -7.96 -0.73
CA VAL A 3 8.65 -8.80 0.04
C VAL A 3 8.69 -10.26 -0.42
N LYS A 4 8.72 -10.54 -1.75
CA LYS A 4 8.88 -11.89 -2.28
C LYS A 4 10.17 -12.54 -1.82
N THR A 5 11.28 -11.80 -1.98
CA THR A 5 12.62 -12.26 -1.59
C THR A 5 12.67 -12.63 -0.11
N VAL A 6 12.14 -11.75 0.75
CA VAL A 6 12.10 -11.95 2.20
C VAL A 6 11.23 -13.13 2.59
N ALA A 7 10.04 -13.27 1.98
CA ALA A 7 9.13 -14.38 2.25
C ALA A 7 9.75 -15.73 1.86
N PHE A 8 10.34 -15.81 0.67
CA PHE A 8 10.99 -17.04 0.24
C PHE A 8 12.21 -17.39 1.12
N ALA A 9 13.04 -16.40 1.44
CA ALA A 9 14.19 -16.57 2.35
C ALA A 9 13.75 -17.03 3.75
N ALA A 10 12.62 -16.50 4.24
CA ALA A 10 12.04 -16.90 5.52
C ALA A 10 11.57 -18.38 5.54
N GLY A 11 11.25 -18.98 4.40
CA GLY A 11 10.86 -20.39 4.32
C GLY A 11 9.55 -20.67 3.57
N PHE A 12 8.79 -19.65 3.16
CA PHE A 12 7.60 -19.84 2.31
C PHE A 12 7.98 -20.50 0.98
N SER A 13 7.08 -21.29 0.42
CA SER A 13 7.25 -21.79 -0.96
C SER A 13 7.27 -20.62 -1.95
N GLU A 14 7.75 -20.86 -3.16
CA GLU A 14 7.78 -19.82 -4.19
C GLU A 14 6.39 -19.29 -4.52
N ALA A 15 5.38 -20.16 -4.57
CA ALA A 15 4.00 -19.77 -4.84
C ALA A 15 3.40 -18.93 -3.70
N GLU A 16 3.67 -19.29 -2.44
CA GLU A 16 3.23 -18.52 -1.28
C GLU A 16 3.92 -17.16 -1.22
N ALA A 17 5.23 -17.11 -1.43
CA ALA A 17 6.01 -15.87 -1.47
C ALA A 17 5.54 -14.95 -2.60
N GLN A 18 5.22 -15.52 -3.77
CA GLN A 18 4.64 -14.78 -4.90
C GLN A 18 3.28 -14.19 -4.52
N ARG A 19 2.40 -14.98 -3.89
CA ARG A 19 1.08 -14.55 -3.47
C ARG A 19 1.14 -13.39 -2.47
N ILE A 20 2.00 -13.50 -1.46
CA ILE A 20 2.23 -12.41 -0.47
C ILE A 20 2.70 -11.14 -1.18
N ALA A 21 3.68 -11.26 -2.09
CA ALA A 21 4.24 -10.12 -2.80
C ALA A 21 3.25 -9.46 -3.76
N GLU A 22 2.44 -10.26 -4.48
CA GLU A 22 1.38 -9.75 -5.36
C GLU A 22 0.45 -8.82 -4.60
N PHE A 23 -0.08 -9.25 -3.46
CA PHE A 23 -1.02 -8.44 -2.69
C PHE A 23 -0.35 -7.34 -1.86
N SER A 24 0.94 -7.45 -1.60
CA SER A 24 1.70 -6.32 -1.08
C SER A 24 1.77 -5.16 -2.08
N GLN A 25 2.04 -5.43 -3.35
CA GLN A 25 2.05 -4.39 -4.37
C GLN A 25 0.64 -3.96 -4.80
N PHE A 26 -0.30 -4.88 -4.84
CA PHE A 26 -1.65 -4.62 -5.34
C PHE A 26 -2.45 -3.61 -4.51
N ILE A 27 -2.03 -3.34 -3.28
CA ILE A 27 -2.57 -2.24 -2.45
C ILE A 27 -2.40 -0.89 -3.17
N ASP A 28 -1.28 -0.66 -3.85
CA ASP A 28 -1.05 0.57 -4.63
C ASP A 28 -1.92 0.65 -5.88
N ASP A 29 -2.31 -0.50 -6.46
CA ASP A 29 -2.86 -0.57 -7.80
C ASP A 29 -4.37 -0.82 -7.86
N PHE A 30 -5.02 -1.11 -6.71
CA PHE A 30 -6.45 -1.36 -6.71
C PHE A 30 -7.26 -0.07 -6.58
N ASN A 31 -7.77 0.42 -7.71
CA ASN A 31 -8.40 1.72 -7.88
C ASN A 31 -9.84 1.68 -8.45
N TRP A 32 -10.65 0.78 -7.99
CA TRP A 32 -12.04 0.72 -8.44
C TRP A 32 -12.94 1.67 -7.64
N TYR A 33 -13.21 2.85 -8.19
CA TYR A 33 -14.00 3.92 -7.55
C TYR A 33 -15.50 3.86 -7.81
N THR A 34 -15.94 3.10 -8.83
CA THR A 34 -17.34 3.08 -9.26
C THR A 34 -18.10 1.95 -8.59
N LEU A 35 -19.35 2.21 -8.25
CA LEU A 35 -20.30 1.20 -7.82
C LEU A 35 -20.45 0.14 -8.92
N ARG A 36 -20.62 -1.12 -8.51
CA ARG A 36 -20.74 -2.25 -9.42
C ARG A 36 -21.95 -3.08 -9.04
N ALA A 37 -22.86 -3.30 -10.00
CA ALA A 37 -23.94 -4.25 -9.83
C ALA A 37 -23.35 -5.67 -9.79
N ALA A 38 -23.81 -6.52 -8.87
CA ALA A 38 -23.29 -7.87 -8.70
C ALA A 38 -24.41 -8.90 -8.53
N LYS A 39 -24.24 -10.09 -9.10
CA LYS A 39 -25.09 -11.27 -8.93
C LYS A 39 -24.36 -12.36 -8.16
N ASP A 40 -25.12 -13.24 -7.53
CA ASP A 40 -24.61 -14.43 -6.82
C ASP A 40 -23.60 -14.08 -5.70
N ILE A 41 -23.92 -13.02 -4.96
CA ILE A 41 -23.08 -12.54 -3.87
C ILE A 41 -23.10 -13.58 -2.73
N PRO A 42 -21.93 -14.05 -2.24
CA PRO A 42 -21.86 -15.07 -1.21
C PRO A 42 -22.57 -14.63 0.09
N SER A 43 -23.17 -15.59 0.81
CA SER A 43 -23.87 -15.32 2.07
C SER A 43 -22.95 -14.76 3.15
N CYS A 44 -21.67 -15.11 3.14
CA CYS A 44 -20.68 -14.55 4.06
C CYS A 44 -20.49 -13.03 3.87
N ILE A 45 -20.81 -12.49 2.70
CA ILE A 45 -20.82 -11.06 2.41
C ILE A 45 -22.18 -10.46 2.79
N THR A 46 -23.29 -11.05 2.32
CA THR A 46 -24.63 -10.50 2.50
C THR A 46 -25.12 -10.54 3.95
N SER A 47 -24.58 -11.44 4.78
CA SER A 47 -24.91 -11.57 6.20
C SER A 47 -23.89 -10.94 7.14
N ASN A 48 -22.81 -10.35 6.62
CA ASN A 48 -21.80 -9.69 7.43
C ASN A 48 -22.12 -8.19 7.58
N PRO A 49 -22.58 -7.73 8.78
CA PRO A 49 -22.90 -6.32 8.98
C PRO A 49 -21.71 -5.38 8.83
N ALA A 50 -20.49 -5.86 9.02
CA ALA A 50 -19.28 -5.07 8.79
C ALA A 50 -19.11 -4.66 7.32
N LEU A 51 -19.71 -5.41 6.39
CA LEU A 51 -19.63 -5.18 4.94
C LEU A 51 -20.82 -4.39 4.38
N ASP A 52 -21.71 -3.85 5.22
CA ASP A 52 -22.84 -3.01 4.76
C ASP A 52 -22.37 -1.77 3.96
N ILE A 53 -21.09 -1.40 4.05
CA ILE A 53 -20.48 -0.34 3.26
C ILE A 53 -20.05 -0.82 1.88
N VAL A 54 -19.54 -2.03 1.82
CA VAL A 54 -19.11 -2.65 0.57
C VAL A 54 -20.32 -3.09 -0.26
N TYR A 55 -21.40 -3.48 0.41
CA TYR A 55 -22.57 -4.04 -0.24
C TYR A 55 -23.88 -3.38 0.18
N ASN A 56 -24.57 -2.77 -0.79
CA ASN A 56 -25.94 -2.30 -0.61
C ASN A 56 -26.94 -3.44 -0.92
N LYS A 57 -27.56 -3.98 0.13
CA LYS A 57 -28.51 -5.12 0.04
C LYS A 57 -29.73 -4.82 -0.81
N THR A 58 -30.22 -3.58 -0.81
CA THR A 58 -31.45 -3.19 -1.52
C THR A 58 -31.21 -3.10 -3.02
N LEU A 59 -30.02 -2.64 -3.42
CA LEU A 59 -29.72 -2.31 -4.80
C LEU A 59 -28.80 -3.35 -5.46
N HIS A 60 -28.37 -4.37 -4.73
CA HIS A 60 -27.37 -5.35 -5.19
C HIS A 60 -26.10 -4.70 -5.77
N LEU A 61 -25.67 -3.59 -5.15
CA LEU A 61 -24.50 -2.84 -5.55
C LEU A 61 -23.35 -3.09 -4.58
N ILE A 62 -22.16 -3.24 -5.14
CA ILE A 62 -20.92 -3.30 -4.41
C ILE A 62 -20.19 -1.98 -4.59
N ASN A 63 -19.67 -1.44 -3.49
CA ASN A 63 -18.75 -0.33 -3.44
C ASN A 63 -17.38 -0.90 -3.08
N PRO A 64 -16.49 -1.16 -4.04
CA PRO A 64 -15.18 -1.72 -3.75
C PRO A 64 -14.40 -0.83 -2.79
N VAL A 65 -13.61 -1.43 -1.90
CA VAL A 65 -12.70 -0.70 -1.03
C VAL A 65 -11.43 -0.38 -1.81
N THR A 66 -11.40 0.79 -2.43
CA THR A 66 -10.23 1.27 -3.16
C THR A 66 -9.06 1.46 -2.21
N THR A 67 -7.91 0.89 -2.55
CA THR A 67 -6.71 0.94 -1.70
C THR A 67 -5.58 1.76 -2.32
N GLY A 68 -5.57 1.97 -3.64
CA GLY A 68 -4.47 2.58 -4.36
C GLY A 68 -4.86 3.72 -5.30
N PHE A 69 -3.84 4.35 -5.88
CA PHE A 69 -3.91 5.50 -6.79
C PHE A 69 -2.97 5.27 -7.98
N SER A 70 -3.36 4.43 -8.91
CA SER A 70 -2.46 3.99 -9.99
C SER A 70 -2.49 4.86 -11.25
N ASP A 71 -3.38 5.84 -11.35
CA ASP A 71 -3.45 6.71 -12.52
C ASP A 71 -3.77 8.18 -12.21
N TRP A 72 -3.69 9.04 -13.24
CA TRP A 72 -3.86 10.49 -13.11
C TRP A 72 -5.29 10.93 -12.74
N PHE A 73 -6.29 10.13 -13.06
CA PHE A 73 -7.68 10.40 -12.66
C PHE A 73 -7.80 10.28 -11.14
N ASP A 74 -7.03 9.38 -10.55
CA ASP A 74 -6.98 9.14 -9.12
C ASP A 74 -6.45 10.35 -8.35
N MET A 75 -5.52 11.11 -8.92
CA MET A 75 -5.01 12.34 -8.31
C MET A 75 -6.09 13.39 -8.05
N ALA A 76 -7.11 13.46 -8.91
CA ALA A 76 -8.24 14.35 -8.69
C ALA A 76 -9.17 13.88 -7.55
N THR A 77 -9.22 12.58 -7.30
CA THR A 77 -9.99 12.01 -6.19
C THR A 77 -9.23 12.06 -4.87
N LEU A 78 -7.90 12.00 -4.91
CA LEU A 78 -7.01 12.04 -3.74
C LEU A 78 -7.25 13.27 -2.85
N VAL A 79 -7.57 14.41 -3.47
CA VAL A 79 -7.80 15.67 -2.76
C VAL A 79 -9.12 15.72 -1.99
N THR A 80 -10.00 14.73 -2.14
CA THR A 80 -11.26 14.67 -1.41
C THR A 80 -11.06 14.12 0.02
N ASP A 81 -11.76 14.68 1.01
CA ASP A 81 -11.73 14.19 2.39
C ASP A 81 -12.08 12.69 2.47
N ARG A 82 -12.98 12.24 1.60
CA ARG A 82 -13.37 10.84 1.52
C ARG A 82 -12.21 9.94 1.12
N SER A 83 -11.46 10.29 0.09
CA SER A 83 -10.31 9.49 -0.35
C SER A 83 -9.18 9.51 0.67
N GLN A 84 -8.93 10.66 1.30
CA GLN A 84 -7.95 10.76 2.38
C GLN A 84 -8.30 9.82 3.53
N LYS A 85 -9.56 9.82 3.97
CA LYS A 85 -10.03 9.01 5.08
C LYS A 85 -10.09 7.52 4.76
N PHE A 86 -10.56 7.13 3.57
CA PHE A 86 -10.91 5.73 3.29
C PHE A 86 -9.91 5.00 2.38
N THR A 87 -8.94 5.71 1.81
CA THR A 87 -7.91 5.11 0.96
C THR A 87 -6.51 5.48 1.43
N VAL A 88 -6.19 6.78 1.52
CA VAL A 88 -4.82 7.24 1.77
C VAL A 88 -4.35 6.86 3.18
N ALA A 89 -5.07 7.32 4.19
CA ALA A 89 -4.65 7.13 5.59
C ALA A 89 -4.61 5.65 6.02
N PRO A 90 -5.63 4.79 5.76
CA PRO A 90 -5.62 3.44 6.29
C PRO A 90 -4.61 2.51 5.63
N PHE A 91 -4.26 2.72 4.35
CA PHE A 91 -3.41 1.79 3.62
C PHE A 91 -1.96 2.28 3.49
N HIS A 92 -1.74 3.60 3.40
CA HIS A 92 -0.43 4.18 3.11
C HIS A 92 0.12 5.07 4.23
N PHE A 93 -0.72 5.73 5.00
CA PHE A 93 -0.32 6.68 6.04
C PHE A 93 -1.01 6.36 7.37
N ILE A 94 -1.01 5.09 7.76
CA ILE A 94 -1.70 4.68 8.97
C ILE A 94 -1.08 5.38 10.20
N PRO A 95 -1.88 6.10 11.03
CA PRO A 95 -1.38 6.63 12.29
C PRO A 95 -1.01 5.50 13.24
N LYS A 96 -0.16 5.78 14.24
CA LYS A 96 0.36 4.75 15.11
C LYS A 96 -0.76 3.97 15.84
N ASP A 97 -1.60 4.68 16.57
CA ASP A 97 -2.63 4.09 17.42
C ASP A 97 -3.74 5.10 17.73
N LYS A 98 -4.73 4.67 18.51
CA LYS A 98 -5.86 5.50 18.91
C LYS A 98 -5.43 6.76 19.68
N THR A 99 -4.38 6.70 20.48
CA THR A 99 -3.89 7.86 21.24
C THR A 99 -3.45 8.98 20.30
N ASN A 100 -2.74 8.62 19.22
CA ASN A 100 -2.37 9.59 18.18
C ASN A 100 -3.59 10.22 17.53
N VAL A 101 -4.62 9.41 17.20
CA VAL A 101 -5.87 9.89 16.60
C VAL A 101 -6.63 10.81 17.57
N ASP A 102 -6.75 10.43 18.84
CA ASP A 102 -7.43 11.22 19.86
C ASP A 102 -6.71 12.57 20.13
N GLU A 103 -5.38 12.59 19.98
CA GLU A 103 -4.53 13.81 20.06
C GLU A 103 -4.47 14.60 18.76
N SER A 104 -5.23 14.19 17.73
CA SER A 104 -5.25 14.81 16.40
C SER A 104 -3.85 14.85 15.74
N ASP A 105 -3.02 13.83 16.01
CA ASP A 105 -1.74 13.62 15.33
C ASP A 105 -1.83 12.41 14.41
N PHE A 106 -2.19 12.66 13.16
CA PHE A 106 -2.37 11.63 12.14
C PHE A 106 -1.06 11.26 11.41
N ARG A 107 0.09 11.72 11.91
CA ARG A 107 1.37 11.37 11.29
C ARG A 107 1.69 9.90 11.46
N THR A 108 2.18 9.33 10.38
CA THR A 108 2.69 7.96 10.35
C THR A 108 3.98 7.87 11.16
N VAL A 109 4.07 6.85 12.00
CA VAL A 109 5.24 6.54 12.84
C VAL A 109 5.68 5.12 12.51
N PRO A 110 6.99 4.86 12.31
CA PRO A 110 7.50 3.51 12.09
C PRO A 110 7.02 2.54 13.15
N ALA A 111 6.38 1.47 12.72
CA ALA A 111 5.82 0.45 13.61
C ALA A 111 6.86 -0.62 13.99
N ASP A 112 6.67 -1.26 15.14
CA ASP A 112 7.32 -2.53 15.47
C ASP A 112 6.31 -3.66 15.57
N LEU A 113 6.78 -4.91 15.64
CA LEU A 113 5.92 -6.08 15.62
C LEU A 113 5.08 -6.25 16.90
N ASP A 114 5.46 -5.57 17.99
CA ASP A 114 4.89 -5.69 19.33
C ASP A 114 4.70 -4.35 20.06
N ASP A 115 4.64 -3.22 19.30
CA ASP A 115 4.55 -1.88 19.87
C ASP A 115 3.12 -1.39 20.17
N GLY A 116 2.12 -2.26 19.95
CA GLY A 116 0.70 -1.95 20.18
C GLY A 116 0.08 -1.03 19.15
N SER A 117 0.79 -0.70 18.07
CA SER A 117 0.24 0.06 16.95
C SER A 117 -0.90 -0.67 16.25
N TYR A 118 -1.73 0.05 15.48
CA TYR A 118 -2.80 -0.57 14.69
C TYR A 118 -2.26 -1.71 13.82
N ILE A 119 -1.18 -1.46 13.09
CA ILE A 119 -0.64 -2.47 12.18
C ILE A 119 -0.02 -3.66 12.94
N SER A 120 0.64 -3.45 14.09
CA SER A 120 1.17 -4.56 14.89
C SER A 120 0.05 -5.43 15.46
N ASN A 121 -1.07 -4.84 15.86
CA ASN A 121 -2.26 -5.56 16.32
C ASN A 121 -2.90 -6.39 15.20
N MET A 122 -2.98 -5.84 13.98
CA MET A 122 -3.48 -6.58 12.81
C MET A 122 -2.58 -7.77 12.46
N LEU A 123 -1.25 -7.58 12.48
CA LEU A 123 -0.28 -8.65 12.27
C LEU A 123 -0.37 -9.74 13.34
N ALA A 124 -0.50 -9.36 14.61
CA ALA A 124 -0.68 -10.31 15.72
C ALA A 124 -1.99 -11.11 15.58
N ARG A 125 -3.07 -10.49 15.11
CA ARG A 125 -4.34 -11.16 14.82
C ARG A 125 -4.18 -12.16 13.68
N LEU A 126 -3.58 -11.75 12.54
CA LEU A 126 -3.34 -12.65 11.42
C LEU A 126 -2.52 -13.89 11.85
N ARG A 127 -1.48 -13.70 12.67
CA ARG A 127 -0.67 -14.83 13.17
C ARG A 127 -1.49 -15.81 14.01
N ARG A 128 -2.43 -15.31 14.84
CA ARG A 128 -3.33 -16.17 15.59
C ARG A 128 -4.29 -16.93 14.69
N ASP A 129 -4.90 -16.22 13.73
CA ASP A 129 -5.83 -16.83 12.77
C ASP A 129 -5.16 -17.97 12.00
N ILE A 130 -3.93 -17.77 11.50
CA ILE A 130 -3.14 -18.81 10.82
C ILE A 130 -2.83 -19.99 11.77
N ALA A 131 -2.47 -19.72 13.03
CA ALA A 131 -2.19 -20.77 14.00
C ALA A 131 -3.44 -21.60 14.34
N GLU A 132 -4.62 -20.97 14.38
CA GLU A 132 -5.90 -21.65 14.59
C GLU A 132 -6.34 -22.47 13.37
N GLU A 133 -6.08 -21.98 12.16
CA GLU A 133 -6.33 -22.70 10.90
C GLU A 133 -5.36 -23.89 10.70
N GLY A 134 -4.17 -23.81 11.29
CA GLY A 134 -3.12 -24.84 11.19
C GLY A 134 -2.49 -24.96 9.79
N THR A 135 -2.79 -24.07 8.87
CA THR A 135 -2.28 -24.06 7.50
C THR A 135 -2.33 -22.66 6.89
N PHE A 136 -1.51 -22.43 5.84
CA PHE A 136 -1.59 -21.24 5.04
C PHE A 136 -2.65 -21.39 3.96
N THR A 137 -3.68 -20.55 4.01
CA THR A 137 -4.69 -20.46 2.97
C THR A 137 -4.33 -19.36 1.97
N GLN A 138 -4.95 -19.38 0.78
CA GLN A 138 -4.79 -18.28 -0.20
C GLN A 138 -5.26 -16.94 0.38
N ASP A 139 -6.23 -16.97 1.28
CA ASP A 139 -6.78 -15.81 1.97
C ASP A 139 -5.80 -15.25 3.01
N SER A 140 -5.20 -16.12 3.84
CA SER A 140 -4.22 -15.68 4.84
C SER A 140 -2.94 -15.13 4.19
N LEU A 141 -2.49 -15.69 3.06
CA LEU A 141 -1.36 -15.16 2.28
C LEU A 141 -1.67 -13.81 1.64
N MET A 142 -2.87 -13.64 1.08
CA MET A 142 -3.35 -12.35 0.56
C MET A 142 -3.36 -11.29 1.66
N ARG A 143 -4.00 -11.59 2.79
CA ARG A 143 -4.07 -10.68 3.95
C ARG A 143 -2.68 -10.35 4.48
N MET A 144 -1.76 -11.33 4.50
CA MET A 144 -0.37 -11.10 4.87
C MET A 144 0.29 -10.08 3.92
N GLY A 145 0.13 -10.22 2.61
CA GLY A 145 0.68 -9.28 1.63
C GLY A 145 0.18 -7.86 1.87
N MET A 146 -1.12 -7.68 2.05
CA MET A 146 -1.74 -6.37 2.33
C MET A 146 -1.16 -5.73 3.60
N LEU A 147 -1.01 -6.50 4.67
CA LEU A 147 -0.43 -6.00 5.93
C LEU A 147 1.07 -5.70 5.82
N MET A 148 1.82 -6.47 5.00
CA MET A 148 3.24 -6.20 4.74
C MET A 148 3.43 -4.86 4.04
N HIS A 149 2.55 -4.49 3.09
CA HIS A 149 2.54 -3.20 2.45
C HIS A 149 2.36 -2.08 3.49
N THR A 150 1.22 -2.09 4.19
CA THR A 150 0.90 -1.05 5.19
C THR A 150 1.98 -0.94 6.28
N PHE A 151 2.57 -2.08 6.69
CA PHE A 151 3.68 -2.05 7.65
C PHE A 151 4.93 -1.37 7.07
N ALA A 152 5.29 -1.68 5.83
CA ALA A 152 6.44 -1.06 5.16
C ALA A 152 6.24 0.45 5.00
N ASP A 153 5.02 0.87 4.67
CA ASP A 153 4.65 2.26 4.50
C ASP A 153 4.76 3.08 5.79
N THR A 154 4.67 2.45 6.97
CA THR A 154 4.93 3.18 8.23
C THR A 154 6.36 3.74 8.29
N TYR A 155 7.29 3.12 7.58
CA TYR A 155 8.68 3.57 7.46
C TYR A 155 8.89 4.52 6.28
N ALA A 156 8.32 4.18 5.11
CA ALA A 156 8.42 5.02 3.92
C ALA A 156 7.83 6.41 4.17
N HIS A 157 6.67 6.44 4.81
CA HIS A 157 5.87 7.65 5.03
C HIS A 157 6.01 8.26 6.43
N GLN A 158 7.07 7.92 7.16
CA GLN A 158 7.36 8.48 8.47
C GLN A 158 7.30 10.00 8.46
N LEU A 159 6.60 10.60 9.46
CA LEU A 159 6.36 12.02 9.68
C LEU A 159 5.30 12.65 8.77
N PHE A 160 4.75 11.91 7.80
CA PHE A 160 3.67 12.38 6.93
C PHE A 160 2.32 11.86 7.39
N SER A 161 1.28 12.60 7.05
CA SER A 161 -0.13 12.24 7.29
C SER A 161 -0.86 12.03 5.96
N GLY A 162 -1.75 11.04 5.90
CA GLY A 162 -2.62 10.81 4.75
C GLY A 162 -3.71 11.88 4.55
N TYR A 163 -3.77 12.88 5.41
CA TYR A 163 -4.71 13.99 5.33
C TYR A 163 -4.03 15.27 4.82
N ASN A 164 -4.86 16.21 4.33
CA ASN A 164 -4.38 17.53 3.94
C ASN A 164 -4.06 18.36 5.19
N GLU A 165 -2.85 18.28 5.67
CA GLU A 165 -2.41 18.87 6.94
C GLU A 165 -1.10 19.64 6.81
N SER A 166 -0.94 20.65 7.64
CA SER A 166 0.27 21.50 7.65
C SER A 166 1.56 20.75 7.99
N CYS A 167 1.47 19.63 8.72
CA CYS A 167 2.63 18.79 9.03
C CYS A 167 3.28 18.20 7.77
N ASN A 168 2.53 18.06 6.69
CA ASN A 168 3.02 17.59 5.39
C ASN A 168 3.75 18.69 4.58
N SER A 169 3.70 19.94 5.02
CA SER A 169 4.40 21.05 4.38
C SER A 169 5.88 21.05 4.77
N VAL A 170 6.61 20.05 4.27
CA VAL A 170 8.05 19.88 4.51
C VAL A 170 8.87 20.56 3.43
N LYS A 171 10.16 20.78 3.70
CA LYS A 171 11.12 21.33 2.75
C LYS A 171 12.27 20.35 2.58
N LEU A 172 12.50 19.90 1.36
CA LEU A 172 13.66 19.09 1.00
C LEU A 172 14.92 19.96 1.05
N ASN A 173 15.90 19.58 1.85
CA ASN A 173 17.16 20.32 2.04
C ASN A 173 18.27 19.74 1.18
N SER A 174 18.42 18.40 1.16
CA SER A 174 19.47 17.74 0.39
C SER A 174 19.04 16.34 -0.02
N VAL A 175 19.62 15.86 -1.12
CA VAL A 175 19.51 14.49 -1.61
C VAL A 175 20.86 13.98 -2.04
N PHE A 176 21.25 12.84 -1.50
CA PHE A 176 22.47 12.12 -1.83
C PHE A 176 22.13 10.81 -2.52
N ASN A 177 22.72 10.55 -3.67
CA ASN A 177 22.51 9.31 -4.41
C ASN A 177 23.51 8.25 -3.93
N ASN A 178 22.97 7.17 -3.33
CA ASN A 178 23.78 6.09 -2.77
C ASN A 178 24.43 5.18 -3.86
N ILE A 179 24.02 5.29 -5.13
CA ILE A 179 24.64 4.57 -6.25
C ILE A 179 25.89 5.32 -6.75
N THR A 180 25.71 6.59 -7.07
CA THR A 180 26.80 7.42 -7.64
C THR A 180 27.73 7.97 -6.57
N GLN A 181 27.29 7.97 -5.29
CA GLN A 181 28.00 8.60 -4.15
C GLN A 181 28.15 10.12 -4.33
N GLU A 182 27.17 10.76 -4.94
CA GLU A 182 27.18 12.19 -5.24
C GLU A 182 26.00 12.93 -4.59
N ASP A 183 26.18 14.20 -4.32
CA ASP A 183 25.12 15.14 -3.97
C ASP A 183 24.31 15.46 -5.23
N GLU A 184 23.04 15.08 -5.26
CA GLU A 184 22.12 15.35 -6.36
C GLU A 184 21.00 16.31 -5.94
N SER A 185 21.20 17.11 -4.90
CA SER A 185 20.19 18.01 -4.34
C SER A 185 19.55 18.94 -5.39
N GLU A 186 20.37 19.52 -6.27
CA GLU A 186 19.86 20.41 -7.34
C GLU A 186 19.01 19.65 -8.36
N LYS A 187 19.44 18.44 -8.76
CA LYS A 187 18.68 17.56 -9.68
C LYS A 187 17.31 17.24 -9.10
N TYR A 188 17.27 16.80 -7.84
CA TYR A 188 16.00 16.44 -7.19
C TYR A 188 15.13 17.66 -6.87
N ALA A 189 15.69 18.81 -6.51
CA ALA A 189 14.91 20.03 -6.34
C ALA A 189 14.23 20.46 -7.64
N PHE A 190 14.93 20.36 -8.78
CA PHE A 190 14.36 20.61 -10.11
C PHE A 190 13.26 19.59 -10.41
N TRP A 191 13.52 18.30 -10.24
CA TRP A 191 12.56 17.23 -10.50
C TRP A 191 11.28 17.36 -9.66
N VAL A 192 11.40 17.64 -8.36
CA VAL A 192 10.25 17.87 -7.46
C VAL A 192 9.43 19.09 -7.93
N ASN A 193 10.08 20.17 -8.32
CA ASN A 193 9.38 21.37 -8.81
C ASN A 193 8.61 21.08 -10.11
N GLU A 194 9.21 20.39 -11.08
CA GLU A 194 8.53 20.00 -12.32
C GLU A 194 7.33 19.09 -12.04
N TRP A 195 7.49 18.13 -11.12
CA TRP A 195 6.41 17.26 -10.70
C TRP A 195 5.26 18.05 -10.06
N ILE A 196 5.54 18.98 -9.13
CA ILE A 196 4.54 19.84 -8.48
C ILE A 196 3.78 20.66 -9.55
N LEU A 197 4.48 21.32 -10.46
CA LEU A 197 3.86 22.11 -11.53
C LEU A 197 2.96 21.28 -12.42
N LYS A 198 3.36 20.05 -12.75
CA LYS A 198 2.56 19.12 -13.52
C LYS A 198 1.25 18.75 -12.79
N ILE A 199 1.32 18.45 -11.49
CA ILE A 199 0.13 18.13 -10.69
C ILE A 199 -0.78 19.34 -10.52
N GLU A 200 -0.25 20.52 -10.16
CA GLU A 200 -1.04 21.76 -10.04
C GLU A 200 -1.78 22.10 -11.35
N LYS A 201 -1.15 21.85 -12.49
CA LYS A 201 -1.79 22.03 -13.80
C LYS A 201 -2.97 21.07 -14.01
N ILE A 202 -2.85 19.82 -13.55
CA ILE A 202 -3.91 18.81 -13.63
C ILE A 202 -5.05 19.18 -12.68
N LEU A 203 -4.74 19.47 -11.43
CA LEU A 203 -5.70 19.81 -10.39
C LEU A 203 -6.35 21.18 -10.60
N LYS A 204 -5.73 22.06 -11.42
CA LYS A 204 -6.11 23.47 -11.60
C LYS A 204 -6.17 24.27 -10.29
N THR A 205 -5.38 23.85 -9.32
CA THR A 205 -5.25 24.47 -7.99
C THR A 205 -3.85 24.24 -7.45
N LYS A 206 -3.54 24.90 -6.33
CA LYS A 206 -2.31 24.61 -5.58
C LYS A 206 -2.28 23.19 -5.05
N LEU A 207 -1.10 22.61 -5.05
CA LEU A 207 -0.90 21.25 -4.52
C LEU A 207 -1.32 21.20 -3.06
N PRO A 208 -2.25 20.30 -2.68
CA PRO A 208 -2.58 20.09 -1.27
C PRO A 208 -1.43 19.37 -0.56
N ALA A 209 -1.26 19.67 0.72
CA ALA A 209 -0.25 19.02 1.54
C ALA A 209 -0.79 17.68 2.10
N ILE A 210 -0.82 16.65 1.22
CA ILE A 210 -1.28 15.29 1.55
C ILE A 210 -0.08 14.36 1.42
N GLY A 211 0.22 13.58 2.46
CA GLY A 211 1.39 12.72 2.46
C GLY A 211 2.67 13.46 2.10
N HIS A 212 3.52 12.83 1.33
CA HIS A 212 4.78 13.43 0.88
C HIS A 212 4.70 14.12 -0.50
N MET A 213 3.49 14.48 -0.99
CA MET A 213 3.30 15.09 -2.31
C MET A 213 4.19 16.32 -2.54
N VAL A 214 4.48 17.08 -1.50
CA VAL A 214 5.32 18.30 -1.61
C VAL A 214 6.80 18.02 -1.90
N ILE A 215 7.25 16.80 -1.73
CA ILE A 215 8.60 16.33 -2.08
C ILE A 215 8.55 15.15 -3.07
N ALA A 216 7.42 15.01 -3.79
CA ALA A 216 7.17 13.96 -4.78
C ALA A 216 7.47 12.55 -4.23
N HIS A 217 8.12 11.69 -5.01
CA HIS A 217 8.45 10.32 -4.62
C HIS A 217 9.78 10.16 -3.87
N VAL A 218 10.38 11.24 -3.37
CA VAL A 218 11.67 11.17 -2.66
C VAL A 218 11.66 10.14 -1.52
N PRO A 219 10.62 10.02 -0.68
CA PRO A 219 10.58 8.99 0.36
C PRO A 219 10.54 7.55 -0.14
N ASP A 220 10.11 7.32 -1.39
CA ASP A 220 9.91 5.98 -1.98
C ASP A 220 11.11 5.51 -2.80
N LEU A 221 12.02 6.43 -3.17
CA LEU A 221 13.21 6.11 -3.95
C LEU A 221 14.24 5.39 -3.08
N THR A 222 14.39 4.09 -3.26
CA THR A 222 15.17 3.22 -2.37
C THR A 222 16.67 3.52 -2.37
N HIS A 223 17.20 4.12 -3.43
CA HIS A 223 18.63 4.34 -3.67
C HIS A 223 19.17 5.68 -3.15
N ILE A 224 18.36 6.50 -2.50
CA ILE A 224 18.78 7.82 -2.02
C ILE A 224 18.83 7.93 -0.50
N SER A 225 19.61 8.91 -0.04
CA SER A 225 19.54 9.46 1.29
C SER A 225 19.10 10.93 1.17
N PHE A 226 18.30 11.42 2.09
CA PHE A 226 17.83 12.81 2.02
C PHE A 226 17.71 13.44 3.39
N GLU A 227 17.69 14.77 3.40
CA GLU A 227 17.39 15.58 4.56
C GLU A 227 16.21 16.51 4.26
N MET A 228 15.26 16.60 5.19
CA MET A 228 14.14 17.51 5.09
C MET A 228 13.90 18.29 6.39
N GLU A 229 13.47 19.54 6.26
CA GLU A 229 12.93 20.34 7.36
C GLU A 229 11.43 20.07 7.49
N TYR A 230 10.98 19.80 8.71
CA TYR A 230 9.56 19.63 9.04
C TYR A 230 9.22 20.39 10.33
N GLN A 231 7.92 20.56 10.61
CA GLN A 231 7.45 21.12 11.87
C GLN A 231 7.02 20.00 12.82
N ASP A 232 7.52 20.02 14.04
CA ASP A 232 7.04 19.12 15.09
C ASP A 232 5.66 19.56 15.62
N ARG A 233 5.08 18.80 16.57
CA ARG A 233 3.78 19.11 17.18
C ARG A 233 3.69 20.48 17.83
N SER A 234 4.82 21.04 18.27
CA SER A 234 4.86 22.39 18.86
C SER A 234 4.96 23.49 17.81
N GLY A 235 5.03 23.14 16.53
CA GLY A 235 5.31 24.06 15.43
C GLY A 235 6.79 24.42 15.29
N ALA A 236 7.68 23.82 16.09
CA ALA A 236 9.11 24.06 15.97
C ALA A 236 9.70 23.36 14.75
N LYS A 237 10.58 24.05 14.04
CA LYS A 237 11.32 23.48 12.91
C LYS A 237 12.32 22.44 13.38
N ARG A 238 12.30 21.31 12.74
CA ARG A 238 13.21 20.18 12.97
C ARG A 238 13.76 19.69 11.64
N VAL A 239 14.88 19.01 11.72
CA VAL A 239 15.50 18.36 10.56
C VAL A 239 15.41 16.85 10.75
N HIS A 240 15.01 16.18 9.68
CA HIS A 240 15.00 14.72 9.58
C HIS A 240 15.92 14.29 8.45
N ALA A 241 16.91 13.47 8.76
CA ALA A 241 17.83 12.86 7.80
C ALA A 241 17.58 11.36 7.75
N ARG A 242 17.49 10.80 6.53
CA ARG A 242 17.19 9.38 6.32
C ARG A 242 17.92 8.83 5.12
N SER A 243 18.47 7.62 5.27
CA SER A 243 18.86 6.78 4.13
C SER A 243 17.74 5.81 3.82
N ASN A 244 17.12 5.94 2.65
CA ASN A 244 16.04 5.04 2.24
C ASN A 244 16.54 3.60 2.13
N THR A 245 17.72 3.37 1.54
CA THR A 245 18.33 2.04 1.45
C THR A 245 18.42 1.36 2.81
N SER A 246 18.94 2.06 3.82
CA SER A 246 19.05 1.53 5.19
C SER A 246 17.68 1.35 5.85
N THR A 247 16.77 2.29 5.66
CA THR A 247 15.41 2.22 6.20
C THR A 247 14.66 1.00 5.66
N PHE A 248 14.70 0.77 4.36
CA PHE A 248 14.04 -0.38 3.75
C PHE A 248 14.71 -1.71 4.12
N ALA A 249 16.02 -1.73 4.35
CA ALA A 249 16.69 -2.91 4.90
C ALA A 249 16.18 -3.25 6.32
N VAL A 250 15.99 -2.24 7.18
CA VAL A 250 15.37 -2.42 8.52
C VAL A 250 13.94 -2.96 8.42
N VAL A 251 13.14 -2.42 7.49
CA VAL A 251 11.78 -2.93 7.21
C VAL A 251 11.85 -4.41 6.84
N CYS A 252 12.67 -4.76 5.88
CA CYS A 252 12.82 -6.16 5.43
C CYS A 252 13.22 -7.09 6.57
N GLN A 253 14.07 -6.63 7.51
CA GLN A 253 14.42 -7.42 8.70
C GLN A 253 13.20 -7.71 9.57
N LYS A 254 12.35 -6.71 9.79
CA LYS A 254 11.14 -6.88 10.59
C LYS A 254 10.13 -7.80 9.87
N LEU A 255 9.95 -7.64 8.57
CA LEU A 255 9.12 -8.54 7.76
C LEU A 255 9.65 -9.98 7.81
N TYR A 256 10.96 -10.17 7.67
CA TYR A 256 11.58 -11.48 7.80
C TYR A 256 11.31 -12.12 9.18
N ARG A 257 11.52 -11.36 10.26
CA ARG A 257 11.24 -11.82 11.62
C ARG A 257 9.76 -12.21 11.79
N TYR A 258 8.83 -11.37 11.32
CA TYR A 258 7.41 -11.70 11.40
C TYR A 258 7.08 -12.99 10.63
N MET A 259 7.57 -13.14 9.41
CA MET A 259 7.37 -14.34 8.60
C MET A 259 7.95 -15.59 9.26
N ARG A 260 9.12 -15.48 9.90
CA ARG A 260 9.69 -16.56 10.71
C ARG A 260 8.82 -16.91 11.92
N MET A 261 8.26 -15.90 12.61
CA MET A 261 7.33 -16.12 13.73
C MET A 261 6.04 -16.82 13.30
N VAL A 262 5.57 -16.58 12.08
CA VAL A 262 4.36 -17.21 11.53
C VAL A 262 4.64 -18.63 11.08
N LEU A 263 5.78 -18.89 10.45
CA LEU A 263 6.20 -20.23 10.01
C LEU A 263 6.54 -21.17 11.16
N GLY A 264 7.01 -20.63 12.29
CA GLY A 264 7.51 -21.42 13.41
C GLY A 264 8.93 -21.97 13.19
N GLU A 265 9.49 -22.58 14.24
CA GLU A 265 10.86 -23.07 14.23
C GLU A 265 11.05 -24.36 13.40
N GLU A 266 9.98 -25.11 13.18
CA GLU A 266 10.00 -26.37 12.43
C GLU A 266 10.29 -26.17 10.95
N VAL A 267 9.95 -25.01 10.37
CA VAL A 267 10.25 -24.67 8.98
C VAL A 267 11.62 -24.00 8.92
N PRO A 268 12.63 -24.60 8.28
CA PRO A 268 13.96 -23.99 8.20
C PRO A 268 13.93 -22.72 7.34
N ALA A 269 14.68 -21.71 7.75
CA ALA A 269 14.97 -20.57 6.88
C ALA A 269 15.83 -21.04 5.70
N ARG A 270 15.60 -20.44 4.51
CA ARG A 270 16.41 -20.75 3.33
C ARG A 270 17.66 -19.87 3.22
N ALA A 271 17.67 -18.71 3.87
CA ALA A 271 18.81 -17.84 3.93
C ALA A 271 18.98 -17.26 5.32
N ASP A 272 20.22 -17.09 5.75
CA ASP A 272 20.57 -16.31 6.92
C ASP A 272 20.29 -14.83 6.67
N TRP A 273 19.89 -14.11 7.73
CA TRP A 273 19.56 -12.70 7.59
C TRP A 273 20.75 -11.84 7.16
N ASP A 274 21.94 -12.09 7.68
CA ASP A 274 23.10 -11.24 7.43
C ASP A 274 23.51 -11.27 5.95
N ASP A 275 23.51 -12.47 5.35
CA ASP A 275 23.78 -12.66 3.91
C ASP A 275 22.65 -12.04 3.06
N LEU A 276 21.39 -12.21 3.48
CA LEU A 276 20.24 -11.66 2.80
C LEU A 276 20.24 -10.13 2.82
N ALA A 277 20.58 -9.50 3.95
CA ALA A 277 20.60 -8.05 4.12
C ALA A 277 21.58 -7.35 3.17
N VAL A 278 22.75 -7.94 2.95
CA VAL A 278 23.74 -7.42 1.99
C VAL A 278 23.16 -7.40 0.58
N ARG A 279 22.53 -8.49 0.17
CA ARG A 279 21.93 -8.60 -1.16
C ARG A 279 20.69 -7.72 -1.33
N LEU A 280 19.84 -7.62 -0.29
CA LEU A 280 18.69 -6.70 -0.30
C LEU A 280 19.15 -5.25 -0.48
N SER A 281 20.22 -4.85 0.21
CA SER A 281 20.80 -3.51 0.04
C SER A 281 21.22 -3.28 -1.42
N ALA A 282 21.83 -4.27 -2.08
CA ALA A 282 22.13 -4.18 -3.52
C ALA A 282 20.87 -4.10 -4.39
N GLY A 283 19.81 -4.82 -4.01
CA GLY A 283 18.50 -4.74 -4.67
C GLY A 283 17.86 -3.35 -4.59
N PHE A 284 18.08 -2.62 -3.49
CA PHE A 284 17.59 -1.25 -3.31
C PHE A 284 18.43 -0.20 -4.05
N LEU A 285 19.63 -0.51 -4.49
CA LEU A 285 20.47 0.39 -5.27
C LEU A 285 20.09 0.36 -6.76
N PHE A 286 18.88 0.83 -7.06
CA PHE A 286 18.36 0.97 -8.40
C PHE A 286 17.77 2.37 -8.57
N ASP A 287 18.25 3.14 -9.55
CA ASP A 287 17.69 4.46 -9.85
C ASP A 287 16.36 4.30 -10.57
N ALA A 288 15.29 4.35 -9.78
CA ALA A 288 13.92 4.20 -10.26
C ALA A 288 13.27 5.53 -10.68
N ALA A 289 13.89 6.68 -10.44
CA ALA A 289 13.26 7.99 -10.62
C ALA A 289 12.69 8.19 -12.02
N GLU A 290 13.48 7.93 -13.06
CA GLU A 290 13.03 8.06 -14.45
C GLU A 290 12.00 7.02 -14.87
N VAL A 291 12.05 5.84 -14.27
CA VAL A 291 11.20 4.70 -14.67
C VAL A 291 9.83 4.82 -14.03
N LEU A 292 9.77 5.28 -12.77
CA LEU A 292 8.50 5.52 -12.06
C LEU A 292 7.64 6.58 -12.76
N GLU A 293 8.25 7.61 -13.32
CA GLU A 293 7.51 8.63 -14.08
C GLU A 293 6.81 8.09 -15.34
N LYS A 294 7.30 6.99 -15.90
CA LYS A 294 6.74 6.33 -17.09
C LYS A 294 5.60 5.37 -16.77
N GLY A 295 5.35 5.14 -15.47
CA GLY A 295 4.29 4.28 -14.97
C GLY A 295 4.64 2.79 -14.91
N GLU A 296 3.72 2.00 -14.37
CA GLU A 296 3.88 0.57 -14.07
C GLU A 296 4.39 -0.26 -15.26
N LYS A 297 3.89 0.02 -16.47
CA LYS A 297 4.25 -0.75 -17.67
C LYS A 297 5.74 -0.75 -18.01
N GLU A 298 6.45 0.31 -17.64
CA GLU A 298 7.91 0.42 -17.83
C GLU A 298 8.67 0.13 -16.53
N ALA A 299 8.15 0.56 -15.40
CA ALA A 299 8.77 0.39 -14.10
C ALA A 299 8.88 -1.09 -13.69
N VAL A 300 7.79 -1.86 -13.79
CA VAL A 300 7.78 -3.27 -13.38
C VAL A 300 8.79 -4.12 -14.16
N PRO A 301 8.86 -4.09 -15.51
CA PRO A 301 9.87 -4.85 -16.22
C PRO A 301 11.31 -4.44 -15.90
N ALA A 302 11.57 -3.16 -15.63
CA ALA A 302 12.89 -2.68 -15.27
C ALA A 302 13.31 -3.20 -13.88
N LEU A 303 12.42 -3.13 -12.91
CA LEU A 303 12.63 -3.67 -11.57
C LEU A 303 12.81 -5.20 -11.60
N ILE A 304 12.01 -5.93 -12.38
CA ILE A 304 12.16 -7.38 -12.56
C ILE A 304 13.59 -7.70 -13.05
N ARG A 305 14.06 -7.01 -14.09
CA ARG A 305 15.43 -7.22 -14.60
C ARG A 305 16.48 -6.98 -13.54
N HIS A 306 16.37 -5.87 -12.81
CA HIS A 306 17.33 -5.52 -11.76
C HIS A 306 17.35 -6.56 -10.65
N TRP A 307 16.19 -6.89 -10.08
CA TRP A 307 16.08 -7.86 -9.00
C TRP A 307 16.48 -9.26 -9.41
N SER A 308 16.23 -9.66 -10.67
CA SER A 308 16.71 -10.96 -11.21
C SER A 308 18.23 -11.04 -11.36
N VAL A 309 18.92 -9.91 -11.49
CA VAL A 309 20.40 -9.88 -11.48
C VAL A 309 20.91 -10.06 -10.04
N VAL A 310 20.29 -9.40 -9.07
CA VAL A 310 20.70 -9.49 -7.65
C VAL A 310 20.33 -10.85 -7.04
N PHE A 311 19.20 -11.40 -7.44
CA PHE A 311 18.63 -12.67 -6.93
C PHE A 311 18.28 -13.61 -8.10
N PRO A 312 19.27 -14.16 -8.80
CA PRO A 312 19.03 -14.99 -9.99
C PRO A 312 18.31 -16.31 -9.70
N GLU A 313 18.31 -16.74 -8.45
CA GLU A 313 17.59 -17.94 -8.00
C GLU A 313 16.09 -17.72 -7.81
N TYR A 314 15.58 -16.47 -7.88
CA TYR A 314 14.17 -16.15 -7.73
C TYR A 314 13.57 -15.73 -9.08
N SER A 315 12.34 -16.15 -9.32
CA SER A 315 11.54 -15.60 -10.42
C SER A 315 10.71 -14.42 -9.92
N TYR A 316 10.65 -13.34 -10.65
CA TYR A 316 9.84 -12.18 -10.33
C TYR A 316 8.78 -11.93 -11.40
N SER A 317 7.57 -11.70 -10.97
CA SER A 317 6.46 -11.31 -11.86
C SER A 317 5.47 -10.44 -11.08
N TYR A 318 4.87 -9.50 -11.78
CA TYR A 318 3.76 -8.71 -11.28
C TYR A 318 2.93 -8.17 -12.44
N ASP A 319 1.60 -8.24 -12.34
CA ASP A 319 0.65 -7.73 -13.32
C ASP A 319 -0.67 -7.40 -12.60
N SER A 320 -0.87 -6.12 -12.29
CA SER A 320 -2.07 -5.64 -11.59
C SER A 320 -3.35 -5.91 -12.38
N GLU A 321 -3.30 -5.82 -13.72
CA GLU A 321 -4.45 -6.08 -14.57
C GLU A 321 -4.82 -7.57 -14.61
N ALA A 322 -3.83 -8.47 -14.52
CA ALA A 322 -4.11 -9.90 -14.38
C ALA A 322 -4.80 -10.20 -13.03
N ILE A 323 -4.43 -9.51 -11.95
CA ILE A 323 -5.11 -9.65 -10.65
C ILE A 323 -6.54 -9.12 -10.74
N LYS A 324 -6.75 -7.92 -11.29
CA LYS A 324 -8.09 -7.35 -11.50
C LYS A 324 -8.97 -8.27 -12.35
N LYS A 325 -8.40 -8.93 -13.37
CA LYS A 325 -9.12 -9.93 -14.18
C LYS A 325 -9.51 -11.16 -13.37
N ARG A 326 -8.67 -11.65 -12.47
CA ARG A 326 -9.02 -12.78 -11.58
C ARG A 326 -10.18 -12.46 -10.64
N PHE A 327 -10.42 -11.19 -10.33
CA PHE A 327 -11.55 -10.76 -9.50
C PHE A 327 -12.90 -10.92 -10.20
N VAL A 328 -12.92 -10.99 -11.51
CA VAL A 328 -14.15 -11.04 -12.30
C VAL A 328 -14.32 -12.42 -12.94
N GLN A 329 -15.34 -13.17 -12.53
CA GLN A 329 -15.71 -14.42 -13.16
C GLN A 329 -16.42 -14.18 -14.50
N SER A 330 -17.34 -13.21 -14.52
CA SER A 330 -18.01 -12.76 -15.75
C SER A 330 -18.57 -11.35 -15.58
N ALA A 331 -18.76 -10.66 -16.69
CA ALA A 331 -19.48 -9.39 -16.76
C ALA A 331 -20.40 -9.41 -17.99
N SER A 332 -21.64 -8.96 -17.84
CA SER A 332 -22.62 -8.83 -18.91
C SER A 332 -23.21 -7.43 -18.92
N ALA A 333 -23.58 -6.94 -20.11
CA ALA A 333 -24.35 -5.70 -20.17
C ALA A 333 -25.66 -5.90 -19.39
N ALA A 334 -26.01 -4.91 -18.56
CA ALA A 334 -27.28 -4.91 -17.88
C ALA A 334 -28.38 -4.49 -18.85
N ASP A 335 -29.51 -5.15 -18.78
CA ASP A 335 -30.73 -4.61 -19.40
C ASP A 335 -31.09 -3.30 -18.70
N SER A 336 -31.52 -2.31 -19.47
CA SER A 336 -31.77 -0.95 -19.00
C SER A 336 -32.76 -0.84 -17.82
N GLU A 337 -33.54 -1.86 -17.57
CA GLU A 337 -34.48 -1.95 -16.43
C GLU A 337 -33.81 -2.46 -15.12
N GLU A 338 -32.67 -3.16 -15.22
CA GLU A 338 -31.95 -3.70 -14.04
C GLU A 338 -30.97 -2.71 -13.41
N LEU A 339 -30.63 -1.64 -14.08
CA LEU A 339 -29.51 -0.73 -13.71
C LEU A 339 -29.94 0.68 -13.29
N ILE A 340 -31.15 0.91 -12.90
CA ILE A 340 -31.51 2.22 -12.36
C ILE A 340 -31.34 2.20 -10.84
N ALA A 341 -30.10 2.25 -10.42
CA ALA A 341 -29.81 2.59 -9.04
C ALA A 341 -28.80 3.73 -9.02
N VAL A 342 -29.32 4.91 -8.85
CA VAL A 342 -28.53 6.08 -8.46
C VAL A 342 -28.42 6.04 -6.94
N VAL A 343 -27.23 5.78 -6.41
CA VAL A 343 -26.94 5.91 -4.98
C VAL A 343 -26.05 7.12 -4.81
N ASP A 344 -26.51 8.11 -4.08
CA ASP A 344 -25.79 9.37 -3.82
C ASP A 344 -25.26 10.07 -5.09
N GLY A 345 -26.03 10.03 -6.21
CA GLY A 345 -25.63 10.63 -7.47
C GLY A 345 -24.57 9.86 -8.27
N ARG A 346 -24.23 8.61 -7.89
CA ARG A 346 -23.32 7.73 -8.62
C ARG A 346 -24.09 6.67 -9.38
N GLU A 347 -23.77 6.51 -10.65
CA GLU A 347 -24.32 5.44 -11.50
C GLU A 347 -23.40 4.21 -11.45
N ALA A 348 -24.01 3.01 -11.48
CA ALA A 348 -23.27 1.79 -11.77
C ALA A 348 -22.74 1.84 -13.22
N ASN A 349 -21.64 1.18 -13.48
CA ASN A 349 -20.93 1.27 -14.78
C ASN A 349 -21.59 0.57 -15.96
N GLY A 350 -22.88 0.24 -15.90
CA GLY A 350 -23.63 -0.38 -17.00
C GLY A 350 -23.39 -1.89 -17.18
N LEU A 351 -22.66 -2.54 -16.29
CA LEU A 351 -22.38 -3.96 -16.31
C LEU A 351 -22.84 -4.63 -15.03
N ILE A 352 -23.30 -5.88 -15.16
CA ILE A 352 -23.59 -6.77 -14.04
C ILE A 352 -22.45 -7.78 -13.94
N TYR A 353 -21.84 -7.85 -12.77
CA TYR A 353 -20.67 -8.67 -12.50
C TYR A 353 -21.04 -9.92 -11.71
N ARG A 354 -20.33 -11.02 -11.99
CA ARG A 354 -20.08 -12.09 -11.04
C ARG A 354 -18.63 -11.99 -10.61
N PHE A 355 -18.42 -11.75 -9.35
CA PHE A 355 -17.08 -11.68 -8.79
C PHE A 355 -16.65 -13.04 -8.22
N THR A 356 -15.34 -13.24 -8.14
CA THR A 356 -14.74 -14.40 -7.48
C THR A 356 -14.69 -14.24 -5.97
N ASP A 357 -14.49 -15.33 -5.25
CA ASP A 357 -14.26 -15.29 -3.80
C ASP A 357 -13.03 -14.45 -3.45
N GLU A 358 -12.01 -14.47 -4.31
CA GLU A 358 -10.81 -13.66 -4.14
C GLU A 358 -11.12 -12.16 -4.07
N PHE A 359 -12.01 -11.65 -4.91
CA PHE A 359 -12.49 -10.28 -4.87
C PHE A 359 -13.19 -9.94 -3.54
N TYR A 360 -14.10 -10.82 -3.12
CA TYR A 360 -14.84 -10.58 -1.88
C TYR A 360 -13.93 -10.61 -0.66
N LYS A 361 -12.96 -11.54 -0.62
CA LYS A 361 -11.99 -11.62 0.47
C LYS A 361 -11.04 -10.43 0.51
N PHE A 362 -10.57 -9.96 -0.65
CA PHE A 362 -9.77 -8.74 -0.74
C PHE A 362 -10.51 -7.54 -0.12
N ASN A 363 -11.76 -7.32 -0.54
CA ASN A 363 -12.57 -6.23 -0.03
C ASN A 363 -12.87 -6.38 1.47
N LEU A 364 -13.09 -7.60 1.96
CA LEU A 364 -13.27 -7.88 3.39
C LEU A 364 -12.01 -7.49 4.18
N PHE A 365 -10.83 -7.88 3.72
CA PHE A 365 -9.59 -7.56 4.42
C PHE A 365 -9.26 -6.07 4.34
N ALA A 366 -9.51 -5.42 3.21
CA ALA A 366 -9.39 -3.97 3.09
C ALA A 366 -10.36 -3.24 4.04
N ASP A 367 -11.60 -3.70 4.16
CA ASP A 367 -12.57 -3.13 5.11
C ASP A 367 -12.15 -3.33 6.58
N GLN A 368 -11.47 -4.43 6.90
CA GLN A 368 -10.91 -4.64 8.25
C GLN A 368 -9.87 -3.57 8.64
N HIS A 369 -9.06 -3.07 7.70
CA HIS A 369 -8.17 -1.93 7.96
C HIS A 369 -8.95 -0.69 8.36
N LEU A 370 -10.06 -0.43 7.66
CA LEU A 370 -10.92 0.72 7.95
C LEU A 370 -11.60 0.58 9.32
N ILE A 371 -12.06 -0.63 9.65
CA ILE A 371 -12.68 -0.91 10.95
C ILE A 371 -11.67 -0.77 12.08
N GLU A 372 -10.44 -1.22 11.91
CA GLU A 372 -9.40 -1.10 12.93
C GLU A 372 -9.11 0.36 13.26
N LEU A 373 -9.06 1.22 12.22
CA LEU A 373 -8.72 2.63 12.39
C LEU A 373 -9.91 3.47 12.87
N TYR A 374 -11.11 3.23 12.35
CA TYR A 374 -12.28 4.09 12.58
C TYR A 374 -13.38 3.44 13.42
N GLY A 375 -13.23 2.16 13.76
CA GLY A 375 -14.27 1.36 14.41
C GLY A 375 -15.38 0.92 13.45
N PRO A 376 -16.32 0.11 13.92
CA PRO A 376 -17.40 -0.49 13.12
C PRO A 376 -18.55 0.49 12.80
N SER A 377 -18.35 1.78 12.91
CA SER A 377 -19.39 2.79 12.67
C SER A 377 -19.69 2.97 11.19
N PRO A 378 -20.93 3.28 10.81
CA PRO A 378 -21.27 3.58 9.42
C PRO A 378 -20.51 4.81 8.93
N ARG A 379 -19.99 4.71 7.75
CA ARG A 379 -19.11 5.66 7.08
C ARG A 379 -19.91 6.61 6.18
#